data_f6e23a1e433c7c6a54f6110584d6fd97
#
_entry.id   f6e23a1e433c7c6a54f6110584d6fd97
#
_cell.length_a   1.000
_cell.length_b   1.000
_cell.length_c   1.000
_cell.angle_alpha   90.00
_cell.angle_beta   90.00
_cell.angle_gamma   90.00
#
_symmetry.space_group_name_H-M   'P 1'
#
loop_
_entity.id
_entity.type
_entity.pdbx_description
1 polymer ?
#
loop_
_entity_poly.entity_id
_entity_poly.type
_entity_poly.pdbx_seq_one_letter_code
_entity_poly.pdbx_strand_id
1 'polypeptide(L)'
;MGIFRSALVFTMLTLLKYVSRIFYRHDFSFIGPTPADPWANLRVVVFLNHTSLFEPVFLGAVPNRFIWRLAAHGVVPAADKTTDRPLVGIVFRFVAHHVIAISRQRDDTWFQVLNKIDPDSMVVIAPEGRMKRENGLDLHGKPMTVRGGIADILHAVKEGRMLIAYSGGLHHVQIPGRFPRIFKTVRLRVENLDITDYIAEMKRNGGEESFKRNVMKDLDQRRDAYAPEDGKPTATKVA
;
A
#
# COMPACT_ATOMS: atom_id res chain seq x y z
N MET A 1 -17.38 17.06 -2.22
CA MET A 1 -17.92 16.11 -3.24
C MET A 1 -18.64 14.99 -2.50
N GLY A 2 -19.88 14.66 -2.86
CA GLY A 2 -20.84 14.13 -1.93
C GLY A 2 -20.64 12.69 -1.51
N ILE A 3 -21.22 12.39 -0.35
CA ILE A 3 -21.39 11.06 0.28
C ILE A 3 -21.85 9.97 -0.71
N PHE A 4 -22.57 10.35 -1.76
CA PHE A 4 -23.04 9.47 -2.83
C PHE A 4 -21.89 8.83 -3.61
N ARG A 5 -20.82 9.59 -3.95
CA ARG A 5 -19.64 9.04 -4.63
C ARG A 5 -18.88 8.10 -3.70
N SER A 6 -18.69 8.49 -2.43
CA SER A 6 -18.03 7.63 -1.46
C SER A 6 -18.80 6.32 -1.26
N ALA A 7 -20.13 6.38 -1.22
CA ALA A 7 -20.98 5.20 -1.13
C ALA A 7 -20.85 4.29 -2.37
N LEU A 8 -20.79 4.86 -3.57
CA LEU A 8 -20.57 4.09 -4.80
C LEU A 8 -19.21 3.39 -4.80
N VAL A 9 -18.15 4.13 -4.46
CA VAL A 9 -16.78 3.57 -4.34
C VAL A 9 -16.74 2.47 -3.27
N PHE A 10 -17.32 2.71 -2.11
CA PHE A 10 -17.42 1.71 -1.04
C PHE A 10 -18.12 0.44 -1.52
N THR A 11 -19.24 0.57 -2.22
CA THR A 11 -19.99 -0.58 -2.76
C THR A 11 -19.14 -1.38 -3.73
N MET A 12 -18.44 -0.71 -4.65
CA MET A 12 -17.56 -1.36 -5.62
C MET A 12 -16.39 -2.10 -4.95
N LEU A 13 -15.72 -1.45 -3.98
CA LEU A 13 -14.61 -2.06 -3.25
C LEU A 13 -15.08 -3.22 -2.37
N THR A 14 -16.28 -3.11 -1.79
CA THR A 14 -16.88 -4.17 -0.98
C THR A 14 -17.29 -5.36 -1.86
N LEU A 15 -17.81 -5.12 -3.05
CA LEU A 15 -18.06 -6.18 -4.03
C LEU A 15 -16.76 -6.90 -4.40
N LEU A 16 -15.71 -6.15 -4.72
CA LEU A 16 -14.39 -6.71 -5.02
C LEU A 16 -13.83 -7.53 -3.84
N LYS A 17 -14.01 -7.06 -2.60
CA LYS A 17 -13.65 -7.81 -1.39
C LYS A 17 -14.33 -9.18 -1.35
N TYR A 18 -15.65 -9.24 -1.57
CA TYR A 18 -16.38 -10.51 -1.50
C TYR A 18 -16.04 -11.42 -2.68
N VAL A 19 -15.88 -10.88 -3.88
CA VAL A 19 -15.35 -11.63 -5.04
C VAL A 19 -13.97 -12.22 -4.70
N SER A 20 -13.09 -11.41 -4.09
CA SER A 20 -11.79 -11.89 -3.66
C SER A 20 -11.89 -13.03 -2.65
N ARG A 21 -12.80 -12.95 -1.67
CA ARG A 21 -13.02 -14.02 -0.68
C ARG A 21 -13.56 -15.32 -1.26
N ILE A 22 -14.32 -15.23 -2.33
CA ILE A 22 -14.84 -16.41 -3.04
C ILE A 22 -13.72 -17.14 -3.78
N PHE A 23 -12.82 -16.38 -4.44
CA PHE A 23 -11.84 -16.96 -5.34
C PHE A 23 -10.44 -17.13 -4.74
N TYR A 24 -10.15 -16.53 -3.57
CA TYR A 24 -8.84 -16.57 -2.94
C TYR A 24 -8.91 -16.85 -1.44
N ARG A 25 -7.92 -17.58 -0.96
CA ARG A 25 -7.69 -17.75 0.49
C ARG A 25 -6.79 -16.63 0.98
N HIS A 26 -7.18 -15.97 2.06
CA HIS A 26 -6.43 -14.88 2.65
C HIS A 26 -5.68 -15.36 3.88
N ASP A 27 -4.35 -15.42 3.79
CA ASP A 27 -3.44 -15.63 4.90
C ASP A 27 -2.96 -14.26 5.37
N PHE A 28 -3.60 -13.76 6.42
CA PHE A 28 -3.44 -12.41 6.95
C PHE A 28 -3.02 -12.46 8.41
N SER A 29 -1.95 -11.75 8.78
CA SER A 29 -1.48 -11.68 10.16
C SER A 29 -0.88 -10.32 10.49
N PHE A 30 -0.96 -9.95 11.78
CA PHE A 30 -0.25 -8.80 12.32
C PHE A 30 1.15 -9.19 12.78
N ILE A 31 2.08 -8.22 12.69
CA ILE A 31 3.45 -8.31 13.19
C ILE A 31 3.60 -7.33 14.34
N GLY A 32 4.27 -7.77 15.40
CA GLY A 32 4.55 -6.93 16.56
C GLY A 32 3.31 -6.57 17.38
N PRO A 33 3.43 -5.58 18.27
CA PRO A 33 2.33 -5.14 19.12
C PRO A 33 1.17 -4.59 18.28
N THR A 34 -0.02 -5.16 18.49
CA THR A 34 -1.22 -4.76 17.76
C THR A 34 -2.13 -3.96 18.70
N PRO A 35 -2.52 -2.73 18.35
CA PRO A 35 -3.46 -1.96 19.17
C PRO A 35 -4.83 -2.64 19.23
N ALA A 36 -5.63 -2.32 20.27
CA ALA A 36 -6.98 -2.86 20.43
C ALA A 36 -7.86 -2.67 19.19
N ASP A 37 -7.73 -1.53 18.52
CA ASP A 37 -8.30 -1.29 17.20
C ASP A 37 -7.21 -0.91 16.19
N PRO A 38 -6.69 -1.88 15.42
CA PRO A 38 -5.61 -1.63 14.47
C PRO A 38 -6.03 -0.84 13.23
N TRP A 39 -7.32 -0.60 13.05
CA TRP A 39 -7.89 0.12 11.90
C TRP A 39 -8.31 1.55 12.25
N ALA A 40 -8.24 1.93 13.54
CA ALA A 40 -8.54 3.27 13.99
C ALA A 40 -7.40 4.23 13.65
N ASN A 41 -7.75 5.48 13.36
CA ASN A 41 -6.83 6.60 13.11
C ASN A 41 -5.73 6.32 12.07
N LEU A 42 -6.01 5.44 11.08
CA LEU A 42 -5.08 5.18 9.98
C LEU A 42 -4.99 6.41 9.08
N ARG A 43 -3.78 6.93 8.92
CA ARG A 43 -3.47 8.09 8.10
C ARG A 43 -2.61 7.71 6.90
N VAL A 44 -1.78 6.69 7.03
CA VAL A 44 -0.89 6.21 5.98
C VAL A 44 -0.98 4.70 5.88
N VAL A 45 -1.11 4.19 4.66
CA VAL A 45 -0.98 2.76 4.34
C VAL A 45 0.18 2.61 3.36
N VAL A 46 1.23 1.95 3.80
CA VAL A 46 2.44 1.66 3.02
C VAL A 46 2.34 0.23 2.51
N PHE A 47 2.34 0.05 1.20
CA PHE A 47 2.30 -1.27 0.59
C PHE A 47 3.68 -1.64 0.04
N LEU A 48 4.30 -2.67 0.58
CA LEU A 48 5.65 -3.13 0.23
C LEU A 48 5.62 -4.48 -0.48
N ASN A 49 6.66 -4.74 -1.27
CA ASN A 49 6.79 -5.89 -2.16
C ASN A 49 5.70 -5.89 -3.25
N HIS A 50 5.54 -4.74 -3.91
CA HIS A 50 4.56 -4.54 -5.00
C HIS A 50 4.93 -5.36 -6.24
N THR A 51 4.09 -6.34 -6.60
CA THR A 51 4.37 -7.29 -7.70
C THR A 51 3.34 -7.25 -8.83
N SER A 52 2.13 -6.76 -8.59
CA SER A 52 1.03 -6.85 -9.55
C SER A 52 0.02 -5.73 -9.37
N LEU A 53 -0.62 -5.33 -10.46
CA LEU A 53 -1.82 -4.47 -10.41
C LEU A 53 -3.06 -5.22 -9.87
N PHE A 54 -2.94 -6.51 -9.60
CA PHE A 54 -4.00 -7.35 -9.02
C PHE A 54 -4.05 -7.27 -7.47
N GLU A 55 -3.22 -6.47 -6.85
CA GLU A 55 -3.15 -6.29 -5.39
C GLU A 55 -4.45 -5.83 -4.71
N PRO A 56 -5.42 -5.17 -5.38
CA PRO A 56 -6.75 -4.98 -4.78
C PRO A 56 -7.42 -6.28 -4.29
N VAL A 57 -6.95 -7.47 -4.68
CA VAL A 57 -7.36 -8.75 -4.12
C VAL A 57 -7.19 -8.80 -2.59
N PHE A 58 -6.21 -8.11 -2.03
CA PHE A 58 -5.97 -8.02 -0.60
C PHE A 58 -7.09 -7.31 0.19
N LEU A 59 -8.01 -6.62 -0.50
CA LEU A 59 -9.22 -6.09 0.15
C LEU A 59 -10.06 -7.19 0.80
N GLY A 60 -9.94 -8.44 0.36
CA GLY A 60 -10.54 -9.59 1.02
C GLY A 60 -10.15 -9.75 2.49
N ALA A 61 -8.99 -9.29 2.90
CA ALA A 61 -8.49 -9.42 4.27
C ALA A 61 -8.92 -8.28 5.22
N VAL A 62 -9.30 -7.10 4.70
CA VAL A 62 -9.56 -5.91 5.53
C VAL A 62 -11.03 -5.75 5.92
N PRO A 63 -11.37 -5.07 7.04
CA PRO A 63 -12.76 -4.83 7.46
C PRO A 63 -13.45 -3.77 6.59
N ASN A 64 -14.80 -3.77 6.59
CA ASN A 64 -15.58 -2.82 5.81
C ASN A 64 -15.36 -1.36 6.24
N ARG A 65 -15.09 -1.10 7.53
CA ARG A 65 -14.76 0.24 8.02
C ARG A 65 -13.48 0.82 7.39
N PHE A 66 -12.47 -0.02 7.13
CA PHE A 66 -11.28 0.37 6.39
C PHE A 66 -11.64 0.74 4.95
N ILE A 67 -12.47 -0.08 4.29
CA ILE A 67 -12.92 0.17 2.91
C ILE A 67 -13.73 1.47 2.83
N TRP A 68 -14.59 1.73 3.82
CA TRP A 68 -15.33 2.99 3.89
C TRP A 68 -14.41 4.19 4.02
N ARG A 69 -13.42 4.11 4.93
CA ARG A 69 -12.44 5.19 5.10
C ARG A 69 -11.62 5.41 3.84
N LEU A 70 -11.20 4.34 3.16
CA LEU A 70 -10.51 4.42 1.87
C LEU A 70 -11.39 5.10 0.80
N ALA A 71 -12.67 4.73 0.73
CA ALA A 71 -13.62 5.29 -0.23
C ALA A 71 -13.92 6.78 0.02
N ALA A 72 -13.97 7.19 1.28
CA ALA A 72 -14.32 8.55 1.68
C ALA A 72 -13.11 9.50 1.70
N HIS A 73 -11.94 9.03 2.09
CA HIS A 73 -10.77 9.86 2.41
C HIS A 73 -9.46 9.38 1.75
N GLY A 74 -9.53 8.37 0.86
CA GLY A 74 -8.35 7.79 0.24
C GLY A 74 -7.65 8.74 -0.74
N VAL A 75 -6.36 8.96 -0.53
CA VAL A 75 -5.45 9.65 -1.46
C VAL A 75 -4.45 8.62 -1.98
N VAL A 76 -4.47 8.35 -3.29
CA VAL A 76 -3.62 7.31 -3.90
C VAL A 76 -2.75 7.91 -4.99
N PRO A 77 -1.46 8.15 -4.72
CA PRO A 77 -0.50 8.49 -5.78
C PRO A 77 -0.34 7.30 -6.74
N ALA A 78 -0.68 7.49 -8.00
CA ALA A 78 -0.56 6.46 -9.02
C ALA A 78 0.30 6.95 -10.19
N ALA A 79 1.14 6.08 -10.76
CA ALA A 79 1.93 6.45 -11.93
C ALA A 79 1.02 6.67 -13.16
N ASP A 80 1.29 7.71 -13.96
CA ASP A 80 0.53 8.07 -15.17
C ASP A 80 0.25 6.87 -16.08
N LYS A 81 1.28 6.05 -16.32
CA LYS A 81 1.15 4.83 -17.15
C LYS A 81 0.18 3.77 -16.60
N THR A 82 -0.23 3.88 -15.34
CA THR A 82 -1.20 2.98 -14.73
C THR A 82 -2.62 3.47 -14.98
N THR A 83 -2.82 4.77 -14.96
CA THR A 83 -4.12 5.42 -15.21
C THR A 83 -4.54 5.38 -16.67
N ASP A 84 -3.59 5.23 -17.60
CA ASP A 84 -3.83 5.17 -19.05
C ASP A 84 -4.30 3.78 -19.54
N ARG A 85 -4.24 2.75 -18.68
CA ARG A 85 -4.71 1.40 -19.05
C ARG A 85 -6.25 1.34 -19.01
N PRO A 86 -6.93 0.88 -20.09
CA PRO A 86 -8.39 1.04 -20.24
C PRO A 86 -9.19 0.38 -19.11
N LEU A 87 -8.84 -0.81 -18.64
CA LEU A 87 -9.56 -1.48 -17.54
C LEU A 87 -9.07 -1.02 -16.17
N VAL A 88 -7.75 -0.97 -15.98
CA VAL A 88 -7.13 -0.60 -14.71
C VAL A 88 -7.36 0.87 -14.40
N GLY A 89 -7.23 1.75 -15.40
CA GLY A 89 -7.48 3.19 -15.27
C GLY A 89 -8.94 3.51 -14.93
N ILE A 90 -9.90 2.74 -15.45
CA ILE A 90 -11.32 2.88 -15.07
C ILE A 90 -11.48 2.52 -13.60
N VAL A 91 -10.98 1.36 -13.16
CA VAL A 91 -11.04 0.94 -11.74
C VAL A 91 -10.35 1.96 -10.85
N PHE A 92 -9.15 2.41 -11.17
CA PHE A 92 -8.44 3.42 -10.38
C PHE A 92 -9.17 4.75 -10.29
N ARG A 93 -9.77 5.24 -11.40
CA ARG A 93 -10.56 6.49 -11.40
C ARG A 93 -11.83 6.39 -10.55
N PHE A 94 -12.40 5.20 -10.43
CA PHE A 94 -13.57 4.97 -9.58
C PHE A 94 -13.20 4.66 -8.11
N VAL A 95 -12.08 3.96 -7.87
CA VAL A 95 -11.71 3.35 -6.58
C VAL A 95 -11.11 4.34 -5.60
N ALA A 96 -10.49 5.42 -6.05
CA ALA A 96 -9.93 6.40 -5.12
C ALA A 96 -10.60 7.76 -5.28
N HIS A 97 -10.90 8.36 -4.14
CA HIS A 97 -11.47 9.71 -4.07
C HIS A 97 -10.55 10.74 -4.74
N HIS A 98 -9.24 10.53 -4.57
CA HIS A 98 -8.18 11.27 -5.24
C HIS A 98 -7.10 10.32 -5.74
N VAL A 99 -7.28 9.73 -6.95
CA VAL A 99 -6.12 9.23 -7.70
C VAL A 99 -5.43 10.43 -8.28
N ILE A 100 -4.22 10.69 -7.84
CA ILE A 100 -3.38 11.74 -8.39
C ILE A 100 -2.35 11.05 -9.26
N ALA A 101 -2.45 11.29 -10.56
CA ALA A 101 -1.44 10.83 -11.50
C ALA A 101 -0.14 11.57 -11.21
N ILE A 102 0.90 10.82 -10.84
CA ILE A 102 2.22 11.36 -10.58
C ILE A 102 3.17 10.95 -11.69
N SER A 103 3.97 11.90 -12.15
CA SER A 103 5.15 11.59 -12.93
C SER A 103 6.17 10.86 -12.05
N ARG A 104 7.10 10.13 -12.68
CA ARG A 104 8.21 9.51 -11.94
C ARG A 104 9.30 10.47 -11.52
N GLN A 105 9.13 11.76 -11.84
CA GLN A 105 10.03 12.84 -11.46
C GLN A 105 9.43 13.60 -10.27
N ARG A 106 10.26 14.26 -9.49
CA ARG A 106 9.83 15.12 -8.39
C ARG A 106 9.45 16.48 -8.97
N ASP A 107 8.26 16.55 -9.52
CA ASP A 107 7.71 17.72 -10.19
C ASP A 107 6.42 18.22 -9.50
N ASP A 108 5.74 19.13 -10.14
CA ASP A 108 4.49 19.75 -9.64
C ASP A 108 3.41 18.72 -9.29
N THR A 109 3.40 17.56 -9.96
CA THR A 109 2.40 16.50 -9.68
C THR A 109 2.59 15.90 -8.29
N TRP A 110 3.84 15.80 -7.79
CA TRP A 110 4.12 15.36 -6.43
C TRP A 110 3.64 16.38 -5.38
N PHE A 111 3.85 17.67 -5.63
CA PHE A 111 3.33 18.72 -4.76
C PHE A 111 1.79 18.74 -4.70
N GLN A 112 1.11 18.40 -5.79
CA GLN A 112 -0.35 18.23 -5.79
C GLN A 112 -0.80 17.10 -4.85
N VAL A 113 -0.04 16.00 -4.75
CA VAL A 113 -0.32 14.93 -3.77
C VAL A 113 -0.26 15.49 -2.36
N LEU A 114 0.85 16.15 -2.01
CA LEU A 114 1.06 16.69 -0.66
C LEU A 114 -0.01 17.73 -0.28
N ASN A 115 -0.39 18.59 -1.22
CA ASN A 115 -1.43 19.62 -1.03
C ASN A 115 -2.85 19.06 -0.88
N LYS A 116 -3.07 17.78 -1.26
CA LYS A 116 -4.36 17.10 -1.08
C LYS A 116 -4.48 16.36 0.25
N ILE A 117 -3.40 16.29 1.00
CA ILE A 117 -3.41 15.68 2.33
C ILE A 117 -4.04 16.67 3.31
N ASP A 118 -5.21 16.32 3.83
CA ASP A 118 -5.93 17.02 4.87
C ASP A 118 -5.97 16.19 6.17
N PRO A 119 -6.51 16.71 7.30
CA PRO A 119 -6.59 15.98 8.56
C PRO A 119 -7.36 14.66 8.50
N ASP A 120 -8.27 14.48 7.56
CA ASP A 120 -9.07 13.27 7.41
C ASP A 120 -8.47 12.28 6.40
N SER A 121 -7.54 12.71 5.57
CA SER A 121 -6.96 11.91 4.50
C SER A 121 -6.31 10.62 4.99
N MET A 122 -6.49 9.55 4.21
CA MET A 122 -5.75 8.30 4.32
C MET A 122 -4.95 8.08 3.05
N VAL A 123 -3.64 8.27 3.13
CA VAL A 123 -2.73 8.11 1.99
C VAL A 123 -2.36 6.64 1.83
N VAL A 124 -2.57 6.08 0.62
CA VAL A 124 -2.16 4.71 0.29
C VAL A 124 -1.06 4.77 -0.76
N ILE A 125 0.11 4.28 -0.43
CA ILE A 125 1.30 4.37 -1.30
C ILE A 125 2.05 3.04 -1.38
N ALA A 126 2.51 2.69 -2.60
CA ALA A 126 3.56 1.69 -2.82
C ALA A 126 4.88 2.44 -3.09
N PRO A 127 5.70 2.68 -2.05
CA PRO A 127 6.83 3.62 -2.15
C PRO A 127 7.99 3.09 -3.00
N GLU A 128 7.98 1.83 -3.40
CA GLU A 128 8.92 1.27 -4.38
C GLU A 128 8.71 1.91 -5.78
N GLY A 129 7.50 2.41 -6.07
CA GLY A 129 7.14 3.13 -7.30
C GLY A 129 7.22 2.30 -8.58
N ARG A 130 7.46 0.99 -8.45
CA ARG A 130 7.58 0.01 -9.55
C ARG A 130 7.10 -1.35 -9.08
N MET A 131 6.79 -2.23 -10.04
CA MET A 131 6.44 -3.62 -9.74
C MET A 131 7.68 -4.51 -9.81
N LYS A 132 7.85 -5.34 -8.78
CA LYS A 132 8.86 -6.39 -8.72
C LYS A 132 8.47 -7.53 -9.67
N ARG A 133 9.42 -8.02 -10.46
CA ARG A 133 9.26 -9.18 -11.33
C ARG A 133 9.67 -10.47 -10.61
N GLU A 134 9.42 -11.62 -11.24
CA GLU A 134 9.77 -12.94 -10.69
C GLU A 134 11.26 -13.09 -10.36
N ASN A 135 12.13 -12.41 -11.13
CA ASN A 135 13.58 -12.39 -10.88
C ASN A 135 14.01 -11.44 -9.74
N GLY A 136 13.06 -10.85 -9.02
CA GLY A 136 13.36 -9.93 -7.91
C GLY A 136 13.68 -8.49 -8.30
N LEU A 137 13.79 -8.20 -9.61
CA LEU A 137 14.17 -6.90 -10.15
C LEU A 137 12.97 -6.15 -10.75
N ASP A 138 13.15 -4.87 -11.05
CA ASP A 138 12.15 -4.09 -11.80
C ASP A 138 12.22 -4.37 -13.33
N LEU A 139 11.38 -3.67 -14.11
CA LEU A 139 11.35 -3.76 -15.58
C LEU A 139 12.70 -3.43 -16.25
N HIS A 140 13.53 -2.65 -15.58
CA HIS A 140 14.83 -2.19 -16.10
C HIS A 140 16.02 -2.99 -15.53
N GLY A 141 15.76 -4.13 -14.86
CA GLY A 141 16.80 -4.96 -14.26
C GLY A 141 17.44 -4.35 -13.00
N LYS A 142 16.77 -3.38 -12.35
CA LYS A 142 17.28 -2.73 -11.14
C LYS A 142 16.63 -3.32 -9.89
N PRO A 143 17.37 -3.41 -8.77
CA PRO A 143 16.80 -3.81 -7.47
C PRO A 143 15.65 -2.89 -7.08
N MET A 144 14.65 -3.47 -6.42
CA MET A 144 13.52 -2.73 -5.85
C MET A 144 13.94 -2.07 -4.55
N THR A 145 13.82 -0.75 -4.48
CA THR A 145 14.14 0.04 -3.28
C THR A 145 13.03 1.02 -3.00
N VAL A 146 12.80 1.29 -1.72
CA VAL A 146 11.87 2.32 -1.25
C VAL A 146 12.38 3.69 -1.66
N ARG A 147 11.47 4.55 -2.13
CA ARG A 147 11.76 5.92 -2.56
C ARG A 147 11.35 6.94 -1.50
N GLY A 148 12.01 8.08 -1.51
CA GLY A 148 11.85 9.09 -0.48
C GLY A 148 10.51 9.83 -0.43
N GLY A 149 9.59 9.58 -1.36
CA GLY A 149 8.25 10.18 -1.32
C GLY A 149 7.45 9.82 -0.07
N ILE A 150 7.66 8.64 0.50
CA ILE A 150 7.02 8.27 1.78
C ILE A 150 7.45 9.19 2.93
N ALA A 151 8.70 9.63 2.97
CA ALA A 151 9.16 10.58 3.99
C ALA A 151 8.48 11.95 3.84
N ASP A 152 8.28 12.42 2.61
CA ASP A 152 7.55 13.66 2.33
C ASP A 152 6.07 13.55 2.81
N ILE A 153 5.41 12.39 2.61
CA ILE A 153 4.05 12.11 3.10
C ILE A 153 4.02 12.11 4.64
N LEU A 154 4.97 11.44 5.30
CA LEU A 154 5.04 11.41 6.77
C LEU A 154 5.22 12.82 7.36
N HIS A 155 5.99 13.68 6.70
CA HIS A 155 6.13 15.09 7.09
C HIS A 155 4.83 15.90 6.89
N ALA A 156 4.03 15.58 5.91
CA ALA A 156 2.74 16.25 5.67
C ALA A 156 1.67 15.77 6.66
N VAL A 157 1.64 14.47 6.98
CA VAL A 157 0.64 13.85 7.86
C VAL A 157 0.93 14.09 9.34
N LYS A 158 2.18 13.97 9.78
CA LYS A 158 2.75 14.23 11.11
C LYS A 158 2.28 13.33 12.24
N GLU A 159 1.01 12.92 12.29
CA GLU A 159 0.40 12.18 13.39
C GLU A 159 -0.61 11.13 12.92
N GLY A 160 -1.06 10.29 13.82
CA GLY A 160 -1.95 9.17 13.55
C GLY A 160 -1.20 7.86 13.37
N ARG A 161 -1.80 6.91 12.66
CA ARG A 161 -1.21 5.57 12.52
C ARG A 161 -0.83 5.27 11.09
N MET A 162 0.29 4.59 10.94
CA MET A 162 0.79 4.03 9.69
C MET A 162 0.60 2.52 9.72
N LEU A 163 -0.08 1.97 8.72
CA LEU A 163 -0.17 0.53 8.48
C LEU A 163 0.83 0.17 7.38
N ILE A 164 1.83 -0.64 7.70
CA ILE A 164 2.74 -1.20 6.70
C ILE A 164 2.22 -2.58 6.31
N ALA A 165 1.94 -2.77 5.04
CA ALA A 165 1.43 -4.00 4.45
C ALA A 165 2.53 -4.67 3.63
N TYR A 166 3.01 -5.82 4.09
CA TYR A 166 4.03 -6.64 3.45
C TYR A 166 3.37 -7.72 2.61
N SER A 167 3.38 -7.54 1.30
CA SER A 167 2.82 -8.50 0.36
C SER A 167 3.73 -9.73 0.20
N GLY A 168 3.14 -10.92 0.16
CA GLY A 168 3.83 -12.15 -0.23
C GLY A 168 4.07 -12.26 -1.75
N GLY A 169 3.70 -11.23 -2.51
CA GLY A 169 3.72 -11.26 -3.97
C GLY A 169 2.52 -11.99 -4.57
N LEU A 170 2.30 -11.74 -5.85
CA LEU A 170 1.16 -12.29 -6.60
C LEU A 170 1.56 -12.98 -7.92
N HIS A 171 2.86 -13.27 -8.15
CA HIS A 171 3.30 -13.93 -9.38
C HIS A 171 2.67 -15.32 -9.56
N HIS A 172 2.43 -16.04 -8.44
CA HIS A 172 1.73 -17.33 -8.45
C HIS A 172 0.23 -17.20 -8.75
N VAL A 173 -0.34 -16.00 -8.64
CA VAL A 173 -1.75 -15.68 -8.93
C VAL A 173 -1.89 -15.05 -10.30
N GLN A 174 -1.14 -13.98 -10.58
CA GLN A 174 -1.32 -13.18 -11.79
C GLN A 174 0.02 -12.88 -12.45
N ILE A 175 0.18 -13.40 -13.66
CA ILE A 175 1.27 -13.11 -14.56
C ILE A 175 0.76 -12.11 -15.60
N PRO A 176 1.48 -11.00 -15.90
CA PRO A 176 1.08 -10.04 -16.91
C PRO A 176 0.76 -10.71 -18.25
N GLY A 177 -0.40 -10.37 -18.85
CA GLY A 177 -0.88 -10.97 -20.11
C GLY A 177 -1.58 -12.32 -19.98
N ARG A 178 -1.73 -12.88 -18.78
CA ARG A 178 -2.49 -14.11 -18.54
C ARG A 178 -3.69 -13.86 -17.63
N PHE A 179 -4.70 -14.73 -17.72
CA PHE A 179 -5.82 -14.71 -16.77
C PHE A 179 -5.33 -15.05 -15.36
N PRO A 180 -5.88 -14.39 -14.31
CA PRO A 180 -5.55 -14.72 -12.93
C PRO A 180 -5.88 -16.16 -12.59
N ARG A 181 -4.99 -16.83 -11.87
CA ARG A 181 -5.23 -18.17 -11.32
C ARG A 181 -6.05 -18.05 -10.05
N ILE A 182 -7.22 -18.66 -10.03
CA ILE A 182 -8.12 -18.67 -8.87
C ILE A 182 -7.75 -19.78 -7.86
N PHE A 183 -8.36 -19.71 -6.66
CA PHE A 183 -8.19 -20.66 -5.55
C PHE A 183 -6.75 -20.75 -5.02
N LYS A 184 -6.00 -19.66 -5.17
CA LYS A 184 -4.67 -19.50 -4.59
C LYS A 184 -4.74 -18.80 -3.23
N THR A 185 -3.72 -19.01 -2.41
CA THR A 185 -3.55 -18.30 -1.15
C THR A 185 -2.78 -17.01 -1.39
N VAL A 186 -3.37 -15.89 -1.04
CA VAL A 186 -2.72 -14.57 -1.04
C VAL A 186 -2.28 -14.25 0.39
N ARG A 187 -1.02 -13.84 0.55
CA ARG A 187 -0.39 -13.64 1.87
C ARG A 187 -0.09 -12.17 2.11
N LEU A 188 -0.51 -11.69 3.25
CA LEU A 188 -0.29 -10.32 3.68
C LEU A 188 0.04 -10.29 5.18
N ARG A 189 1.19 -9.74 5.53
CA ARG A 189 1.50 -9.38 6.91
C ARG A 189 1.36 -7.88 7.07
N VAL A 190 0.91 -7.44 8.21
CA VAL A 190 0.73 -6.01 8.48
C VAL A 190 1.35 -5.64 9.82
N GLU A 191 1.93 -4.45 9.85
CA GLU A 191 2.47 -3.84 11.05
C GLU A 191 1.81 -2.48 11.25
N ASN A 192 1.48 -2.14 12.50
CA ASN A 192 0.79 -0.91 12.83
C ASN A 192 1.69 -0.04 13.72
N LEU A 193 2.14 1.09 13.20
CA LEU A 193 3.04 2.01 13.88
C LEU A 193 2.36 3.34 14.17
N ASP A 194 2.71 3.98 15.29
CA ASP A 194 2.41 5.38 15.52
C ASP A 194 3.33 6.26 14.67
N ILE A 195 2.76 7.23 13.94
CA ILE A 195 3.53 8.07 13.01
C ILE A 195 4.47 9.00 13.76
N THR A 196 4.03 9.56 14.89
CA THR A 196 4.85 10.50 15.69
C THR A 196 6.08 9.77 16.23
N ASP A 197 5.88 8.59 16.80
CA ASP A 197 6.97 7.79 17.35
C ASP A 197 7.93 7.34 16.24
N TYR A 198 7.40 6.91 15.11
CA TYR A 198 8.19 6.50 13.95
C TYR A 198 9.05 7.64 13.40
N ILE A 199 8.48 8.85 13.27
CA ILE A 199 9.23 10.04 12.84
C ILE A 199 10.34 10.38 13.85
N ALA A 200 10.04 10.33 15.14
CA ALA A 200 11.02 10.57 16.19
C ALA A 200 12.17 9.55 16.15
N GLU A 201 11.86 8.27 15.95
CA GLU A 201 12.85 7.22 15.79
C GLU A 201 13.76 7.44 14.57
N MET A 202 13.17 7.75 13.42
CA MET A 202 13.92 7.98 12.17
C MET A 202 14.80 9.24 12.21
N LYS A 203 14.48 10.21 13.06
CA LYS A 203 15.29 11.41 13.30
C LYS A 203 16.37 11.24 14.37
N ARG A 204 16.32 10.20 15.18
CA ARG A 204 17.23 10.01 16.34
C ARG A 204 18.70 10.07 15.96
N ASN A 205 19.07 9.52 14.80
CA ASN A 205 20.44 9.51 14.30
C ASN A 205 20.57 10.43 13.08
N GLY A 206 21.00 11.68 13.31
CA GLY A 206 21.30 12.65 12.25
C GLY A 206 20.18 13.65 11.92
N GLY A 207 19.14 13.73 12.76
CA GLY A 207 18.11 14.76 12.67
C GLY A 207 17.34 14.78 11.34
N GLU A 208 16.95 15.98 10.93
CA GLU A 208 16.15 16.20 9.72
C GLU A 208 16.88 15.80 8.43
N GLU A 209 18.19 16.04 8.36
CA GLU A 209 18.99 15.75 7.16
C GLU A 209 19.05 14.27 6.83
N SER A 210 19.03 13.39 7.83
CA SER A 210 19.08 11.95 7.65
C SER A 210 17.71 11.28 7.58
N PHE A 211 16.65 11.96 8.02
CA PHE A 211 15.30 11.42 8.15
C PHE A 211 14.86 10.64 6.91
N LYS A 212 14.89 11.28 5.76
CA LYS A 212 14.47 10.66 4.49
C LYS A 212 15.24 9.37 4.17
N ARG A 213 16.55 9.40 4.34
CA ARG A 213 17.42 8.23 4.11
C ARG A 213 17.11 7.12 5.12
N ASN A 214 16.90 7.47 6.39
CA ASN A 214 16.59 6.52 7.44
C ASN A 214 15.24 5.83 7.20
N VAL A 215 14.19 6.59 6.83
CA VAL A 215 12.88 6.03 6.44
C VAL A 215 13.00 5.05 5.27
N MET A 216 13.73 5.41 4.22
CA MET A 216 13.92 4.54 3.06
C MET A 216 14.61 3.23 3.46
N LYS A 217 15.69 3.34 4.24
CA LYS A 217 16.48 2.18 4.69
C LYS A 217 15.67 1.29 5.63
N ASP A 218 14.94 1.86 6.59
CA ASP A 218 14.12 1.12 7.54
C ASP A 218 13.02 0.33 6.81
N LEU A 219 12.29 0.95 5.90
CA LEU A 219 11.23 0.29 5.14
C LEU A 219 11.76 -0.81 4.21
N ASP A 220 12.95 -0.63 3.60
CA ASP A 220 13.60 -1.69 2.84
C ASP A 220 13.97 -2.88 3.74
N GLN A 221 14.55 -2.62 4.92
CA GLN A 221 14.91 -3.66 5.89
C GLN A 221 13.68 -4.40 6.43
N ARG A 222 12.60 -3.68 6.77
CA ARG A 222 11.33 -4.29 7.19
C ARG A 222 10.71 -5.14 6.10
N ARG A 223 10.70 -4.67 4.84
CA ARG A 223 10.22 -5.48 3.71
C ARG A 223 10.98 -6.80 3.62
N ASP A 224 12.32 -6.74 3.68
CA ASP A 224 13.16 -7.92 3.53
C ASP A 224 13.04 -8.89 4.70
N ALA A 225 12.74 -8.36 5.92
CA ALA A 225 12.54 -9.18 7.11
C ALA A 225 11.13 -9.80 7.21
N TYR A 226 10.10 -9.09 6.74
CA TYR A 226 8.72 -9.44 7.06
C TYR A 226 7.86 -9.83 5.87
N ALA A 227 8.25 -9.54 4.62
CA ALA A 227 7.46 -9.95 3.47
C ALA A 227 7.37 -11.50 3.42
N PRO A 228 6.15 -12.07 3.35
CA PRO A 228 6.00 -13.51 3.19
C PRO A 228 6.63 -13.96 1.86
N GLU A 229 7.15 -15.19 1.83
CA GLU A 229 7.64 -15.76 0.58
C GLU A 229 6.50 -16.03 -0.41
N ASP A 230 6.69 -15.70 -1.68
CA ASP A 230 5.71 -15.91 -2.74
C ASP A 230 5.42 -17.41 -2.91
N GLY A 231 4.13 -17.77 -2.80
CA GLY A 231 3.65 -19.13 -3.05
C GLY A 231 4.02 -20.20 -2.00
N LYS A 232 4.87 -19.91 -1.00
CA LYS A 232 5.26 -20.89 0.03
C LYS A 232 4.47 -20.72 1.33
N PRO A 233 4.16 -21.81 2.06
CA PRO A 233 3.58 -21.73 3.39
C PRO A 233 4.52 -20.97 4.33
N THR A 234 3.99 -20.09 5.15
CA THR A 234 4.76 -19.41 6.20
C THR A 234 5.21 -20.45 7.21
N ALA A 235 6.50 -20.75 7.30
CA ALA A 235 7.03 -21.46 8.46
C ALA A 235 6.79 -20.56 9.67
N THR A 236 5.92 -21.02 10.58
CA THR A 236 5.69 -20.36 11.87
C THR A 236 7.00 -20.41 12.64
N LYS A 237 7.79 -19.33 12.61
CA LYS A 237 8.84 -19.16 13.60
C LYS A 237 8.14 -18.86 14.92
N VAL A 238 7.88 -19.94 15.67
CA VAL A 238 7.55 -19.82 17.10
C VAL A 238 8.85 -19.37 17.77
N ALA A 239 8.87 -18.17 18.30
CA ALA A 239 9.86 -17.70 19.25
C ALA A 239 9.28 -17.81 20.65
#